data_422cfb8d891d54dcea410fb203781b66
#
_entry.id   422cfb8d891d54dcea410fb203781b66
#
_cell.length_a   1.000
_cell.length_b   1.000
_cell.length_c   1.000
_cell.angle_alpha   90.00
_cell.angle_beta   90.00
_cell.angle_gamma   90.00
#
_symmetry.space_group_name_H-M   'P 1'
#
loop_
_entity.id
_entity.type
_entity.pdbx_description
1 polymer ?
#
loop_
_entity_poly.entity_id
_entity_poly.type
_entity_poly.pdbx_seq_one_letter_code
_entity_poly.pdbx_strand_id
1 'polypeptide(L)'
;MAASALAGLVSACAGVPRDASLPIDDPNEQFNRGVLRVNQVVLDPAANVVKQVPSPILNRVQDLDANLKEPRILANNILQGRLNAAGITIGRIIFNTTFGLGGLFDVATAGGLPQQTGDFGQTLFVWGVPAGTFVERPYYGPATQRGAFGGAVDTALDPVGWVMGGIIIGWPWSIGAGAVSATAHLGQWKEAENASIDFYSFLRSDYYQTRRADLREALGLPPAVESPATAGPTR
;
A
#
# COMPACT_ATOMS: atom_id res chain seq x y z
N MET A 1 38.72 -4.59 -17.08
CA MET A 1 37.79 -3.74 -17.86
C MET A 1 36.31 -3.97 -17.58
N ALA A 2 35.85 -5.13 -17.07
CA ALA A 2 34.44 -5.40 -16.77
C ALA A 2 33.92 -4.69 -15.50
N ALA A 3 34.77 -4.41 -14.51
CA ALA A 3 34.38 -3.74 -13.26
C ALA A 3 34.00 -2.25 -13.45
N SER A 4 34.60 -1.58 -14.45
CA SER A 4 34.33 -0.16 -14.74
C SER A 4 32.99 0.06 -15.43
N ALA A 5 32.46 -0.93 -16.15
CA ALA A 5 31.18 -0.86 -16.82
C ALA A 5 30.00 -0.98 -15.83
N LEU A 6 30.17 -1.79 -14.76
CA LEU A 6 29.13 -1.93 -13.71
C LEU A 6 29.00 -0.67 -12.86
N ALA A 7 30.12 0.01 -12.57
CA ALA A 7 30.13 1.27 -11.84
C ALA A 7 29.42 2.40 -12.61
N GLY A 8 29.52 2.40 -13.95
CA GLY A 8 28.84 3.37 -14.81
C GLY A 8 27.31 3.23 -14.84
N LEU A 9 26.78 2.00 -14.74
CA LEU A 9 25.35 1.75 -14.71
C LEU A 9 24.69 2.17 -13.38
N VAL A 10 25.42 2.06 -12.27
CA VAL A 10 24.94 2.52 -10.96
C VAL A 10 24.94 4.06 -10.86
N SER A 11 25.89 4.74 -11.53
CA SER A 11 25.95 6.21 -11.57
C SER A 11 24.85 6.84 -12.46
N ALA A 12 24.37 6.15 -13.50
CA ALA A 12 23.32 6.67 -14.37
C ALA A 12 21.96 6.76 -13.63
N CYS A 13 21.73 5.97 -12.56
CA CYS A 13 20.56 6.06 -11.70
C CYS A 13 20.66 7.19 -10.64
N ALA A 14 21.82 7.81 -10.46
CA ALA A 14 22.01 8.84 -9.43
C ALA A 14 21.52 10.24 -9.84
N GLY A 15 21.02 10.41 -11.06
CA GLY A 15 20.65 11.71 -11.62
C GLY A 15 19.17 12.09 -11.52
N VAL A 16 18.28 11.19 -11.13
CA VAL A 16 16.87 11.52 -10.88
C VAL A 16 16.74 11.98 -9.44
N PRO A 17 16.18 13.15 -9.15
CA PRO A 17 15.88 13.54 -7.78
C PRO A 17 14.99 12.46 -7.18
N ARG A 18 15.53 11.65 -6.30
CA ARG A 18 14.78 10.65 -5.51
C ARG A 18 14.01 11.37 -4.41
N ASP A 19 13.37 12.47 -4.80
CA ASP A 19 12.47 13.16 -3.90
C ASP A 19 11.20 12.32 -3.77
N ALA A 20 10.91 11.89 -2.55
CA ALA A 20 9.63 11.27 -2.21
C ALA A 20 8.48 12.28 -2.27
N SER A 21 8.73 13.56 -2.57
CA SER A 21 7.70 14.52 -2.88
C SER A 21 7.06 14.13 -4.21
N LEU A 22 5.77 13.82 -4.17
CA LEU A 22 4.98 13.55 -5.36
C LEU A 22 4.19 14.81 -5.69
N PRO A 23 4.42 15.45 -6.86
CA PRO A 23 3.53 16.49 -7.31
C PRO A 23 2.14 15.89 -7.52
N ILE A 24 1.11 16.61 -7.07
CA ILE A 24 -0.28 16.22 -7.37
C ILE A 24 -0.56 16.59 -8.82
N ASP A 25 -0.57 15.60 -9.68
CA ASP A 25 -0.88 15.73 -11.11
C ASP A 25 -2.09 14.86 -11.44
N ASP A 26 -3.21 15.51 -11.72
CA ASP A 26 -4.49 14.85 -11.96
C ASP A 26 -5.23 15.47 -13.14
N PRO A 27 -4.72 15.26 -14.37
CA PRO A 27 -5.34 15.81 -15.57
C PRO A 27 -6.71 15.20 -15.87
N ASN A 28 -7.03 14.05 -15.29
CA ASN A 28 -8.27 13.32 -15.51
C ASN A 28 -9.22 13.40 -14.30
N GLU A 29 -9.16 14.48 -13.51
CA GLU A 29 -9.92 14.62 -12.27
C GLU A 29 -11.42 14.29 -12.44
N GLN A 30 -12.05 14.78 -13.52
CA GLN A 30 -13.47 14.54 -13.76
C GLN A 30 -13.79 13.05 -13.92
N PHE A 31 -12.94 12.31 -14.63
CA PHE A 31 -13.07 10.87 -14.79
C PHE A 31 -12.83 10.15 -13.45
N ASN A 32 -11.77 10.51 -12.74
CA ASN A 32 -11.41 9.92 -11.45
C ASN A 32 -12.51 10.14 -10.40
N ARG A 33 -13.15 11.31 -10.37
CA ARG A 33 -14.34 11.59 -9.54
C ARG A 33 -15.52 10.69 -9.92
N GLY A 34 -15.67 10.38 -11.20
CA GLY A 34 -16.68 9.41 -11.68
C GLY A 34 -16.43 8.01 -11.13
N VAL A 35 -15.19 7.54 -11.19
CA VAL A 35 -14.79 6.23 -10.65
C VAL A 35 -14.98 6.17 -9.13
N LEU A 36 -14.60 7.22 -8.38
CA LEU A 36 -14.84 7.28 -6.94
C LEU A 36 -16.33 7.13 -6.59
N ARG A 37 -17.23 7.78 -7.34
CA ARG A 37 -18.68 7.61 -7.11
C ARG A 37 -19.12 6.17 -7.34
N VAL A 38 -18.60 5.50 -8.36
CA VAL A 38 -18.88 4.07 -8.59
C VAL A 38 -18.34 3.23 -7.43
N ASN A 39 -17.11 3.51 -6.97
CA ASN A 39 -16.52 2.82 -5.82
C ASN A 39 -17.41 2.97 -4.56
N GLN A 40 -17.89 4.18 -4.26
CA GLN A 40 -18.78 4.41 -3.12
C GLN A 40 -20.08 3.61 -3.24
N VAL A 41 -20.73 3.60 -4.42
CA VAL A 41 -21.98 2.84 -4.63
C VAL A 41 -21.79 1.34 -4.41
N VAL A 42 -20.65 0.78 -4.79
CA VAL A 42 -20.37 -0.66 -4.68
C VAL A 42 -19.82 -1.03 -3.31
N LEU A 43 -18.93 -0.22 -2.74
CA LEU A 43 -18.23 -0.55 -1.50
C LEU A 43 -19.04 -0.22 -0.25
N ASP A 44 -19.90 0.80 -0.26
CA ASP A 44 -20.73 1.17 0.89
C ASP A 44 -21.64 0.04 1.38
N PRO A 45 -22.36 -0.70 0.51
CA PRO A 45 -23.14 -1.87 0.95
C PRO A 45 -22.26 -2.97 1.56
N ALA A 46 -21.11 -3.28 0.93
CA ALA A 46 -20.17 -4.26 1.45
C ALA A 46 -19.64 -3.87 2.84
N ALA A 47 -19.32 -2.60 3.00
CA ALA A 47 -18.91 -2.02 4.28
C ALA A 47 -19.95 -2.18 5.38
N ASN A 48 -21.22 -1.99 5.06
CA ASN A 48 -22.33 -2.16 6.01
C ASN A 48 -22.49 -3.63 6.45
N VAL A 49 -22.24 -4.59 5.57
CA VAL A 49 -22.22 -6.02 5.91
C VAL A 49 -21.06 -6.32 6.85
N VAL A 50 -19.85 -5.83 6.54
CA VAL A 50 -18.66 -6.08 7.36
C VAL A 50 -18.79 -5.48 8.76
N LYS A 51 -19.45 -4.33 8.94
CA LYS A 51 -19.72 -3.74 10.27
C LYS A 51 -20.54 -4.63 11.20
N GLN A 52 -21.28 -5.60 10.65
CA GLN A 52 -22.07 -6.56 11.43
C GLN A 52 -21.24 -7.77 11.89
N VAL A 53 -20.02 -7.94 11.36
CA VAL A 53 -19.13 -9.03 11.73
C VAL A 53 -18.40 -8.68 13.05
N PRO A 54 -18.39 -9.58 14.04
CA PRO A 54 -17.68 -9.34 15.30
C PRO A 54 -16.20 -9.04 15.09
N SER A 55 -15.67 -8.05 15.81
CA SER A 55 -14.25 -7.64 15.73
C SER A 55 -13.24 -8.79 15.86
N PRO A 56 -13.44 -9.81 16.74
CA PRO A 56 -12.50 -10.92 16.80
C PRO A 56 -12.36 -11.69 15.47
N ILE A 57 -13.45 -11.79 14.70
CA ILE A 57 -13.43 -12.46 13.40
C ILE A 57 -12.72 -11.55 12.36
N LEU A 58 -13.04 -10.26 12.37
CA LEU A 58 -12.40 -9.30 11.48
C LEU A 58 -10.88 -9.26 11.69
N ASN A 59 -10.43 -9.26 12.95
CA ASN A 59 -9.00 -9.29 13.27
C ASN A 59 -8.32 -10.55 12.70
N ARG A 60 -8.96 -11.73 12.78
CA ARG A 60 -8.40 -12.96 12.19
C ARG A 60 -8.30 -12.88 10.67
N VAL A 61 -9.30 -12.28 10.02
CA VAL A 61 -9.25 -12.07 8.56
C VAL A 61 -8.12 -11.10 8.19
N GLN A 62 -7.93 -10.04 8.97
CA GLN A 62 -6.85 -9.07 8.75
C GLN A 62 -5.47 -9.69 8.97
N ASP A 63 -5.29 -10.47 10.05
CA ASP A 63 -4.03 -11.16 10.35
C ASP A 63 -3.67 -12.15 9.22
N LEU A 64 -4.67 -12.93 8.77
CA LEU A 64 -4.49 -13.87 7.66
C LEU A 64 -4.14 -13.15 6.36
N ASP A 65 -4.86 -12.08 6.01
CA ASP A 65 -4.59 -11.27 4.81
C ASP A 65 -3.18 -10.66 4.85
N ALA A 66 -2.77 -10.15 6.02
CA ALA A 66 -1.42 -9.65 6.25
C ALA A 66 -0.37 -10.74 6.03
N ASN A 67 -0.55 -11.93 6.59
CA ASN A 67 0.37 -13.06 6.41
C ASN A 67 0.44 -13.55 4.95
N LEU A 68 -0.68 -13.59 4.26
CA LEU A 68 -0.73 -13.95 2.85
C LEU A 68 -0.01 -12.94 1.93
N LYS A 69 0.12 -11.69 2.35
CA LYS A 69 0.88 -10.65 1.65
C LYS A 69 2.38 -10.69 1.91
N GLU A 70 2.85 -11.34 2.98
CA GLU A 70 4.26 -11.36 3.35
C GLU A 70 5.20 -11.88 2.23
N PRO A 71 4.89 -12.94 1.44
CA PRO A 71 5.76 -13.37 0.34
C PRO A 71 6.00 -12.28 -0.71
N ARG A 72 4.96 -11.51 -1.05
CA ARG A 72 5.06 -10.37 -1.96
C ARG A 72 5.89 -9.24 -1.35
N ILE A 73 5.67 -8.92 -0.08
CA ILE A 73 6.43 -7.92 0.67
C ILE A 73 7.91 -8.32 0.72
N LEU A 74 8.21 -9.59 0.98
CA LEU A 74 9.57 -10.13 0.97
C LEU A 74 10.25 -9.92 -0.39
N ALA A 75 9.59 -10.32 -1.48
CA ALA A 75 10.13 -10.16 -2.82
C ALA A 75 10.45 -8.70 -3.13
N ASN A 76 9.52 -7.79 -2.83
CA ASN A 76 9.71 -6.37 -3.06
C ASN A 76 10.82 -5.77 -2.17
N ASN A 77 10.94 -6.16 -0.90
CA ASN A 77 12.03 -5.71 -0.03
C ASN A 77 13.40 -6.15 -0.55
N ILE A 78 13.50 -7.38 -1.09
CA ILE A 78 14.75 -7.86 -1.74
C ILE A 78 15.05 -7.02 -2.98
N LEU A 79 14.07 -6.79 -3.86
CA LEU A 79 14.22 -6.01 -5.09
C LEU A 79 14.56 -4.52 -4.82
N GLN A 80 14.16 -4.00 -3.66
CA GLN A 80 14.49 -2.67 -3.17
C GLN A 80 15.85 -2.60 -2.46
N GLY A 81 16.50 -3.75 -2.19
CA GLY A 81 17.74 -3.82 -1.43
C GLY A 81 17.56 -3.63 0.09
N ARG A 82 16.35 -3.73 0.61
CA ARG A 82 15.99 -3.58 2.03
C ARG A 82 16.18 -4.89 2.78
N LEU A 83 17.42 -5.35 2.92
CA LEU A 83 17.72 -6.68 3.47
C LEU A 83 17.27 -6.85 4.93
N ASN A 84 17.31 -5.80 5.75
CA ASN A 84 16.78 -5.85 7.12
C ASN A 84 15.26 -6.07 7.13
N ALA A 85 14.52 -5.34 6.32
CA ALA A 85 13.07 -5.51 6.17
C ALA A 85 12.74 -6.91 5.63
N ALA A 86 13.50 -7.39 4.64
CA ALA A 86 13.38 -8.76 4.12
C ALA A 86 13.60 -9.81 5.22
N GLY A 87 14.62 -9.64 6.08
CA GLY A 87 14.89 -10.51 7.21
C GLY A 87 13.74 -10.53 8.23
N ILE A 88 13.19 -9.37 8.57
CA ILE A 88 12.00 -9.26 9.44
C ILE A 88 10.82 -10.00 8.81
N THR A 89 10.56 -9.78 7.50
CA THR A 89 9.47 -10.43 6.76
C THR A 89 9.61 -11.96 6.76
N ILE A 90 10.83 -12.50 6.58
CA ILE A 90 11.08 -13.94 6.70
C ILE A 90 10.72 -14.44 8.11
N GLY A 91 11.16 -13.73 9.14
CA GLY A 91 10.80 -14.04 10.52
C GLY A 91 9.28 -14.08 10.72
N ARG A 92 8.56 -13.08 10.22
CA ARG A 92 7.09 -13.01 10.28
C ARG A 92 6.42 -14.20 9.60
N ILE A 93 6.83 -14.54 8.38
CA ILE A 93 6.31 -15.71 7.66
C ILE A 93 6.46 -16.98 8.52
N ILE A 94 7.66 -17.22 9.09
CA ILE A 94 7.93 -18.40 9.90
C ILE A 94 7.08 -18.38 11.17
N PHE A 95 7.10 -17.30 11.95
CA PHE A 95 6.41 -17.22 13.24
C PHE A 95 4.90 -17.28 13.07
N ASN A 96 4.32 -16.50 12.16
CA ASN A 96 2.87 -16.45 11.95
C ASN A 96 2.34 -17.74 11.33
N THR A 97 3.10 -18.36 10.41
CA THR A 97 2.66 -19.63 9.83
C THR A 97 2.76 -20.78 10.82
N THR A 98 3.84 -20.83 11.62
CA THR A 98 4.10 -21.95 12.54
C THR A 98 3.31 -21.81 13.85
N PHE A 99 3.41 -20.67 14.52
CA PHE A 99 2.82 -20.43 15.83
C PHE A 99 1.49 -19.67 15.75
N GLY A 100 1.25 -18.96 14.64
CA GLY A 100 0.03 -18.19 14.38
C GLY A 100 -1.06 -18.98 13.65
N LEU A 101 -1.01 -20.32 13.63
CA LEU A 101 -1.98 -21.20 12.97
C LEU A 101 -2.17 -20.84 11.48
N GLY A 102 -1.07 -20.81 10.71
CA GLY A 102 -1.11 -20.46 9.29
C GLY A 102 -1.34 -18.96 9.02
N GLY A 103 -1.12 -18.10 10.02
CA GLY A 103 -1.29 -16.66 9.88
C GLY A 103 -2.62 -16.12 10.38
N LEU A 104 -3.46 -16.96 11.02
CA LEU A 104 -4.69 -16.49 11.68
C LEU A 104 -4.42 -15.62 12.91
N PHE A 105 -3.20 -15.64 13.45
CA PHE A 105 -2.77 -14.83 14.57
C PHE A 105 -1.43 -14.18 14.24
N ASP A 106 -1.34 -12.85 14.40
CA ASP A 106 -0.07 -12.12 14.25
C ASP A 106 0.77 -12.23 15.54
N VAL A 107 1.41 -13.38 15.71
CA VAL A 107 2.31 -13.62 16.84
C VAL A 107 3.69 -12.98 16.62
N ALA A 108 4.07 -12.71 15.39
CA ALA A 108 5.33 -12.07 15.05
C ALA A 108 5.40 -10.63 15.56
N THR A 109 4.34 -9.85 15.42
CA THR A 109 4.27 -8.49 15.98
C THR A 109 4.40 -8.51 17.50
N ALA A 110 3.75 -9.45 18.20
CA ALA A 110 3.91 -9.62 19.64
C ALA A 110 5.35 -10.02 20.01
N GLY A 111 6.06 -10.72 19.12
CA GLY A 111 7.48 -11.09 19.24
C GLY A 111 8.46 -9.98 18.86
N GLY A 112 8.01 -8.75 18.57
CA GLY A 112 8.87 -7.62 18.22
C GLY A 112 9.27 -7.55 16.74
N LEU A 113 8.59 -8.29 15.85
CA LEU A 113 8.80 -8.25 14.41
C LEU A 113 7.64 -7.46 13.77
N PRO A 114 7.74 -6.14 13.60
CA PRO A 114 6.66 -5.33 13.02
C PRO A 114 6.44 -5.65 11.56
N GLN A 115 5.20 -5.53 11.09
CA GLN A 115 4.87 -5.70 9.67
C GLN A 115 5.64 -4.68 8.83
N GLN A 116 6.22 -5.17 7.75
CA GLN A 116 6.96 -4.34 6.80
C GLN A 116 6.06 -3.91 5.64
N THR A 117 6.44 -2.84 4.97
CA THR A 117 5.82 -2.46 3.69
C THR A 117 6.65 -2.97 2.53
N GLY A 118 6.01 -3.15 1.38
CA GLY A 118 6.70 -3.52 0.15
C GLY A 118 5.70 -3.83 -0.96
N ASP A 119 5.70 -3.00 -1.99
CA ASP A 119 4.94 -3.20 -3.22
C ASP A 119 5.80 -2.91 -4.44
N PHE A 120 5.40 -3.40 -5.61
CA PHE A 120 6.17 -3.24 -6.82
C PHE A 120 6.18 -1.78 -7.33
N GLY A 121 5.19 -0.97 -6.97
CA GLY A 121 5.22 0.47 -7.24
C GLY A 121 6.31 1.19 -6.44
N GLN A 122 6.61 0.76 -5.19
CA GLN A 122 7.77 1.20 -4.42
C GLN A 122 9.08 0.71 -5.07
N THR A 123 9.12 -0.54 -5.52
CA THR A 123 10.27 -1.11 -6.23
C THR A 123 10.60 -0.31 -7.48
N LEU A 124 9.61 0.00 -8.29
CA LEU A 124 9.75 0.86 -9.47
C LEU A 124 10.24 2.27 -9.10
N PHE A 125 9.80 2.82 -7.98
CA PHE A 125 10.30 4.10 -7.49
C PHE A 125 11.79 4.03 -7.12
N VAL A 126 12.21 3.01 -6.40
CA VAL A 126 13.63 2.80 -6.06
C VAL A 126 14.47 2.65 -7.33
N TRP A 127 13.91 2.06 -8.38
CA TRP A 127 14.56 1.94 -9.70
C TRP A 127 14.50 3.23 -10.54
N GLY A 128 13.87 4.31 -10.04
CA GLY A 128 13.85 5.61 -10.68
C GLY A 128 12.69 5.84 -11.65
N VAL A 129 11.67 4.96 -11.68
CA VAL A 129 10.48 5.15 -12.52
C VAL A 129 9.61 6.28 -11.95
N PRO A 130 9.22 7.28 -12.77
CA PRO A 130 8.38 8.39 -12.29
C PRO A 130 6.98 7.93 -11.86
N ALA A 131 6.32 8.72 -11.00
CA ALA A 131 5.00 8.39 -10.48
C ALA A 131 3.91 8.35 -11.56
N GLY A 132 4.00 9.22 -12.56
CA GLY A 132 2.92 9.47 -13.49
C GLY A 132 1.75 10.21 -12.82
N THR A 133 0.63 10.31 -13.53
CA THR A 133 -0.56 11.03 -13.08
C THR A 133 -1.33 10.24 -12.01
N PHE A 134 -2.16 10.94 -11.26
CA PHE A 134 -3.12 10.33 -10.36
C PHE A 134 -4.18 9.54 -11.13
N VAL A 135 -4.58 8.39 -10.60
CA VAL A 135 -5.66 7.54 -11.13
C VAL A 135 -6.50 6.98 -9.98
N GLU A 136 -7.79 7.11 -10.07
CA GLU A 136 -8.73 6.42 -9.21
C GLU A 136 -9.09 5.08 -9.85
N ARG A 137 -8.79 3.97 -9.15
CA ARG A 137 -9.00 2.62 -9.70
C ARG A 137 -10.34 2.06 -9.21
N PRO A 138 -11.12 1.41 -10.10
CA PRO A 138 -12.31 0.69 -9.66
C PRO A 138 -11.93 -0.34 -8.58
N TYR A 139 -12.64 -0.34 -7.47
CA TYR A 139 -12.50 -1.21 -6.28
C TYR A 139 -11.21 -1.04 -5.48
N TYR A 140 -10.10 -0.62 -6.10
CA TYR A 140 -8.77 -0.53 -5.47
C TYR A 140 -8.42 0.86 -4.96
N GLY A 141 -9.25 1.86 -5.28
CA GLY A 141 -9.07 3.23 -4.83
C GLY A 141 -7.87 3.97 -5.45
N PRO A 142 -7.40 5.03 -4.77
CA PRO A 142 -6.42 5.96 -5.31
C PRO A 142 -5.06 5.31 -5.60
N ALA A 143 -4.42 5.76 -6.67
CA ALA A 143 -3.06 5.38 -7.05
C ALA A 143 -2.41 6.46 -7.93
N THR A 144 -1.10 6.33 -8.16
CA THR A 144 -0.44 6.92 -9.34
C THR A 144 -0.36 5.86 -10.45
N GLN A 145 -0.06 6.26 -11.69
CA GLN A 145 0.13 5.29 -12.79
C GLN A 145 1.17 4.23 -12.43
N ARG A 146 2.32 4.63 -11.85
CA ARG A 146 3.32 3.69 -11.33
C ARG A 146 2.74 2.76 -10.27
N GLY A 147 1.98 3.29 -9.32
CA GLY A 147 1.35 2.49 -8.26
C GLY A 147 0.29 1.53 -8.81
N ALA A 148 -0.49 1.95 -9.79
CA ALA A 148 -1.49 1.11 -10.45
C ALA A 148 -0.83 -0.04 -11.23
N PHE A 149 0.22 0.26 -12.01
CA PHE A 149 1.01 -0.75 -12.72
C PHE A 149 1.68 -1.71 -11.72
N GLY A 150 2.32 -1.17 -10.67
CA GLY A 150 2.94 -1.97 -9.62
C GLY A 150 1.96 -2.92 -8.94
N GLY A 151 0.78 -2.44 -8.60
CA GLY A 151 -0.28 -3.27 -8.01
C GLY A 151 -0.78 -4.38 -8.97
N ALA A 152 -0.83 -4.11 -10.27
CA ALA A 152 -1.17 -5.14 -11.27
C ALA A 152 -0.08 -6.23 -11.34
N VAL A 153 1.19 -5.84 -11.29
CA VAL A 153 2.33 -6.80 -11.24
C VAL A 153 2.30 -7.60 -9.94
N ASP A 154 2.10 -6.95 -8.80
CA ASP A 154 1.97 -7.60 -7.51
C ASP A 154 0.83 -8.64 -7.49
N THR A 155 -0.29 -8.31 -8.12
CA THR A 155 -1.43 -9.26 -8.25
C THR A 155 -1.11 -10.41 -9.19
N ALA A 156 -0.45 -10.15 -10.31
CA ALA A 156 -0.09 -11.16 -11.29
C ALA A 156 0.98 -12.14 -10.78
N LEU A 157 1.87 -11.65 -9.91
CA LEU A 157 2.97 -12.44 -9.35
C LEU A 157 2.67 -12.95 -7.93
N ASP A 158 1.46 -12.75 -7.41
CA ASP A 158 1.08 -13.20 -6.08
C ASP A 158 0.99 -14.74 -6.02
N PRO A 159 1.95 -15.41 -5.33
CA PRO A 159 1.97 -16.87 -5.27
C PRO A 159 0.74 -17.43 -4.55
N VAL A 160 0.16 -16.65 -3.63
CA VAL A 160 -1.03 -17.06 -2.88
C VAL A 160 -2.26 -17.07 -3.79
N GLY A 161 -2.41 -16.05 -4.63
CA GLY A 161 -3.45 -16.01 -5.66
C GLY A 161 -3.38 -17.22 -6.60
N TRP A 162 -2.18 -17.67 -6.95
CA TRP A 162 -1.97 -18.84 -7.79
C TRP A 162 -2.32 -20.16 -7.09
N VAL A 163 -1.91 -20.32 -5.82
CA VAL A 163 -2.14 -21.54 -5.03
C VAL A 163 -3.61 -21.68 -4.64
N MET A 164 -4.30 -20.56 -4.32
CA MET A 164 -5.71 -20.57 -3.91
C MET A 164 -6.70 -20.62 -5.08
N GLY A 165 -6.27 -20.96 -6.29
CA GLY A 165 -7.14 -21.20 -7.44
C GLY A 165 -7.35 -19.99 -8.34
N GLY A 166 -6.40 -19.07 -8.38
CA GLY A 166 -6.38 -17.98 -9.35
C GLY A 166 -7.57 -17.02 -9.20
N ILE A 167 -8.13 -16.60 -10.33
CA ILE A 167 -9.19 -15.58 -10.41
C ILE A 167 -10.48 -15.96 -9.63
N ILE A 168 -10.74 -17.25 -9.42
CA ILE A 168 -12.01 -17.74 -8.84
C ILE A 168 -12.06 -17.50 -7.32
N ILE A 169 -10.96 -17.66 -6.60
CA ILE A 169 -10.91 -17.51 -5.14
C ILE A 169 -10.07 -16.31 -4.72
N GLY A 170 -8.96 -16.06 -5.40
CA GLY A 170 -8.04 -14.98 -5.06
C GLY A 170 -8.65 -13.59 -5.25
N TRP A 171 -9.45 -13.38 -6.30
CA TRP A 171 -10.09 -12.10 -6.56
C TRP A 171 -11.24 -11.78 -5.59
N PRO A 172 -12.20 -12.69 -5.33
CA PRO A 172 -13.18 -12.48 -4.26
C PRO A 172 -12.52 -12.31 -2.88
N TRP A 173 -11.43 -13.04 -2.59
CA TRP A 173 -10.68 -12.86 -1.35
C TRP A 173 -10.07 -11.46 -1.24
N SER A 174 -9.39 -10.96 -2.28
CA SER A 174 -8.77 -9.63 -2.25
C SER A 174 -9.79 -8.49 -2.10
N ILE A 175 -10.98 -8.63 -2.70
CA ILE A 175 -12.09 -7.70 -2.49
C ILE A 175 -12.62 -7.80 -1.07
N GLY A 176 -12.86 -9.02 -0.56
CA GLY A 176 -13.34 -9.24 0.80
C GLY A 176 -12.36 -8.76 1.86
N ALA A 177 -11.10 -9.12 1.75
CA ALA A 177 -10.04 -8.68 2.65
C ALA A 177 -9.78 -7.18 2.54
N GLY A 178 -9.86 -6.61 1.33
CA GLY A 178 -9.82 -5.17 1.11
C GLY A 178 -11.00 -4.45 1.77
N ALA A 179 -12.22 -4.99 1.68
CA ALA A 179 -13.37 -4.47 2.39
C ALA A 179 -13.19 -4.55 3.91
N VAL A 180 -12.67 -5.66 4.45
CA VAL A 180 -12.37 -5.79 5.88
C VAL A 180 -11.29 -4.79 6.32
N SER A 181 -10.22 -4.63 5.54
CA SER A 181 -9.17 -3.64 5.83
C SER A 181 -9.73 -2.20 5.75
N ALA A 182 -10.59 -1.93 4.77
CA ALA A 182 -11.27 -0.65 4.65
C ALA A 182 -12.20 -0.37 5.85
N THR A 183 -12.84 -1.39 6.45
CA THR A 183 -13.74 -1.16 7.61
C THR A 183 -13.03 -0.63 8.84
N ALA A 184 -11.77 -0.94 9.05
CA ALA A 184 -10.96 -0.33 10.11
C ALA A 184 -10.88 1.19 9.96
N HIS A 185 -10.95 1.69 8.72
CA HIS A 185 -10.88 3.11 8.36
C HIS A 185 -12.23 3.73 7.98
N LEU A 186 -13.28 2.92 7.77
CA LEU A 186 -14.57 3.41 7.25
C LEU A 186 -15.27 4.40 8.20
N GLY A 187 -15.11 4.24 9.51
CA GLY A 187 -15.60 5.24 10.48
C GLY A 187 -14.98 6.60 10.19
N GLN A 188 -13.67 6.63 10.08
CA GLN A 188 -12.89 7.84 9.80
C GLN A 188 -13.18 8.40 8.40
N TRP A 189 -13.37 7.53 7.40
CA TRP A 189 -13.70 7.96 6.04
C TRP A 189 -15.10 8.57 5.94
N LYS A 190 -16.10 7.98 6.60
CA LYS A 190 -17.45 8.55 6.66
C LYS A 190 -17.49 9.88 7.42
N GLU A 191 -16.73 10.00 8.50
CA GLU A 191 -16.54 11.28 9.21
C GLU A 191 -15.84 12.30 8.31
N ALA A 192 -14.78 11.90 7.60
CA ALA A 192 -14.08 12.76 6.66
C ALA A 192 -14.96 13.15 5.46
N GLU A 193 -15.77 12.22 4.93
CA GLU A 193 -16.74 12.51 3.86
C GLU A 193 -17.76 13.54 4.32
N ASN A 194 -18.29 13.40 5.54
CA ASN A 194 -19.26 14.32 6.09
C ASN A 194 -18.67 15.68 6.50
N ALA A 195 -17.39 15.71 6.88
CA ALA A 195 -16.68 16.89 7.33
C ALA A 195 -15.98 17.67 6.21
N SER A 196 -15.71 17.02 5.08
CA SER A 196 -14.97 17.64 3.97
C SER A 196 -15.91 18.37 3.01
N ILE A 197 -15.49 19.53 2.54
CA ILE A 197 -16.18 20.26 1.46
C ILE A 197 -16.05 19.49 0.14
N ASP A 198 -14.92 18.80 -0.06
CA ASP A 198 -14.61 17.99 -1.23
C ASP A 198 -13.88 16.70 -0.81
N PHE A 199 -14.64 15.63 -0.68
CA PHE A 199 -14.11 14.33 -0.26
C PHE A 199 -13.09 13.75 -1.25
N TYR A 200 -13.25 13.98 -2.55
CA TYR A 200 -12.27 13.54 -3.54
C TYR A 200 -10.89 14.18 -3.33
N SER A 201 -10.88 15.50 -3.16
CA SER A 201 -9.64 16.23 -2.90
C SER A 201 -8.99 15.82 -1.57
N PHE A 202 -9.80 15.55 -0.54
CA PHE A 202 -9.33 14.98 0.72
C PHE A 202 -8.66 13.61 0.48
N LEU A 203 -9.37 12.66 -0.14
CA LEU A 203 -8.89 11.30 -0.40
C LEU A 203 -7.60 11.29 -1.23
N ARG A 204 -7.54 12.13 -2.27
CA ARG A 204 -6.34 12.30 -3.08
C ARG A 204 -5.15 12.83 -2.25
N SER A 205 -5.39 13.82 -1.40
CA SER A 205 -4.36 14.39 -0.54
C SER A 205 -3.84 13.36 0.48
N ASP A 206 -4.74 12.64 1.12
CA ASP A 206 -4.44 11.57 2.08
C ASP A 206 -3.59 10.46 1.42
N TYR A 207 -4.00 10.01 0.23
CA TYR A 207 -3.20 9.06 -0.56
C TYR A 207 -1.77 9.54 -0.79
N TYR A 208 -1.59 10.80 -1.22
CA TYR A 208 -0.24 11.31 -1.47
C TYR A 208 0.59 11.44 -0.21
N GLN A 209 -0.01 11.79 0.94
CA GLN A 209 0.69 11.85 2.22
C GLN A 209 1.17 10.48 2.67
N THR A 210 0.27 9.49 2.68
CA THR A 210 0.59 8.11 3.03
C THR A 210 1.62 7.54 2.08
N ARG A 211 1.44 7.74 0.77
CA ARG A 211 2.38 7.23 -0.23
C ARG A 211 3.78 7.83 -0.13
N ARG A 212 3.90 9.10 0.25
CA ARG A 212 5.20 9.71 0.54
C ARG A 212 5.91 9.03 1.70
N ALA A 213 5.19 8.69 2.76
CA ALA A 213 5.75 7.95 3.89
C ALA A 213 6.30 6.59 3.43
N ASP A 214 5.51 5.83 2.67
CA ASP A 214 5.91 4.53 2.12
C ASP A 214 7.15 4.63 1.22
N LEU A 215 7.22 5.65 0.36
CA LEU A 215 8.35 5.85 -0.54
C LEU A 215 9.62 6.27 0.21
N ARG A 216 9.49 7.06 1.28
CA ARG A 216 10.62 7.38 2.15
C ARG A 216 11.14 6.15 2.86
N GLU A 217 10.24 5.30 3.36
CA GLU A 217 10.60 4.03 3.97
C GLU A 217 11.33 3.12 2.97
N ALA A 218 10.85 3.05 1.71
CA ALA A 218 11.50 2.28 0.65
C ALA A 218 12.94 2.74 0.35
N LEU A 219 13.27 4.00 0.61
CA LEU A 219 14.61 4.55 0.53
C LEU A 219 15.43 4.42 1.84
N GLY A 220 14.85 3.85 2.90
CA GLY A 220 15.47 3.80 4.23
C GLY A 220 15.57 5.17 4.90
N LEU A 221 14.75 6.15 4.50
CA LEU A 221 14.72 7.47 5.08
C LEU A 221 13.78 7.51 6.30
N PRO A 222 14.08 8.33 7.32
CA PRO A 222 13.16 8.50 8.44
C PRO A 222 11.82 9.06 7.97
N PRO A 223 10.73 8.84 8.74
CA PRO A 223 9.44 9.46 8.48
C PRO A 223 9.61 10.98 8.23
N ALA A 224 8.79 11.54 7.35
CA ALA A 224 8.80 12.99 7.17
C ALA A 224 8.46 13.63 8.53
N VAL A 225 9.36 14.44 9.05
CA VAL A 225 9.00 15.33 10.16
C VAL A 225 7.98 16.31 9.58
N GLU A 226 6.74 16.26 10.04
CA GLU A 226 5.78 17.31 9.75
C GLU A 226 6.43 18.62 10.22
N SER A 227 6.86 19.46 9.27
CA SER A 227 7.17 20.85 9.61
C SER A 227 5.89 21.43 10.23
N PRO A 228 5.92 21.94 11.46
CA PRO A 228 4.76 22.61 11.98
C PRO A 228 4.39 23.67 10.95
N ALA A 229 3.18 23.52 10.39
CA ALA A 229 2.63 24.49 9.46
C ALA A 229 2.89 25.86 10.07
N THR A 230 3.62 26.70 9.36
CA THR A 230 3.96 28.05 9.74
C THR A 230 2.76 28.68 10.43
N ALA A 231 2.84 28.81 11.75
CA ALA A 231 1.89 29.60 12.51
C ALA A 231 1.84 30.96 11.83
N GLY A 232 0.70 31.27 11.25
CA GLY A 232 0.48 32.56 10.65
C GLY A 232 0.80 33.66 11.66
N PRO A 233 1.20 34.84 11.21
CA PRO A 233 1.62 35.90 12.12
C PRO A 233 0.46 36.23 13.06
N THR A 234 0.69 36.03 14.34
CA THR A 234 -0.17 36.60 15.41
C THR A 234 -0.21 38.11 15.24
N ARG A 235 -1.35 38.62 14.89
CA ARG A 235 -1.67 40.05 15.09
C ARG A 235 -2.47 40.19 16.36
#